data_eb6e8545f9467f5e7cbf8a13c2564f9d
#
_entry.id   eb6e8545f9467f5e7cbf8a13c2564f9d
#
_cell.length_a   1.000
_cell.length_b   1.000
_cell.length_c   1.000
_cell.angle_alpha   90.00
_cell.angle_beta   90.00
_cell.angle_gamma   90.00
#
_symmetry.space_group_name_H-M   'P 1'
#
loop_
_entity.id
_entity.type
_entity.pdbx_description
1 polymer ?
#
loop_
_entity_poly.entity_id
_entity_poly.type
_entity_poly.pdbx_seq_one_letter_code
_entity_poly.pdbx_strand_id
1 'polypeptide(L)'
;MSRIPVHTLDSAPPASQPLVQQALANNGFLPNLIGVLAGAPVALETYLTVAGINGRASLPLAEREVVQITAARIHGCDFCVAGHTAVATKKAQLPGAQVLALQNGQPTGDARLDAVAAFTTAVIATRGAVPDAALADWRAAGYGDDQALEVVLGVSLATLCNFANNLAQSDINPELQPFARGHFSA
;
A
#
# COMPACT_ATOMS: atom_id res chain seq x y z
N MET A 1 -15.91 14.68 -4.42
CA MET A 1 -16.10 15.13 -3.01
C MET A 1 -16.14 13.89 -2.12
N SER A 2 -15.32 13.82 -1.08
CA SER A 2 -15.26 12.64 -0.19
C SER A 2 -16.60 12.39 0.52
N ARG A 3 -16.95 11.12 0.73
CA ARG A 3 -18.18 10.70 1.45
C ARG A 3 -18.01 10.78 2.98
N ILE A 4 -16.77 10.79 3.46
CA ILE A 4 -16.39 10.94 4.85
C ILE A 4 -15.51 12.19 4.95
N PRO A 5 -15.60 12.99 6.03
CA PRO A 5 -14.76 14.17 6.19
C PRO A 5 -13.26 13.84 6.05
N VAL A 6 -12.56 14.67 5.29
CA VAL A 6 -11.08 14.65 5.22
C VAL A 6 -10.62 15.74 6.18
N HIS A 7 -10.11 15.33 7.34
CA HIS A 7 -9.64 16.25 8.36
C HIS A 7 -8.29 16.87 7.99
N THR A 8 -8.13 18.13 8.37
CA THR A 8 -6.84 18.82 8.45
C THR A 8 -6.27 18.70 9.86
N LEU A 9 -5.09 19.24 10.11
CA LEU A 9 -4.53 19.30 11.47
C LEU A 9 -5.48 20.00 12.45
N ASP A 10 -6.08 21.13 12.02
CA ASP A 10 -6.94 21.95 12.86
C ASP A 10 -8.33 21.33 13.09
N SER A 11 -8.85 20.59 12.09
CA SER A 11 -10.19 19.98 12.18
C SER A 11 -10.18 18.55 12.73
N ALA A 12 -8.99 17.93 12.89
CA ALA A 12 -8.87 16.59 13.43
C ALA A 12 -9.26 16.54 14.92
N PRO A 13 -9.87 15.45 15.38
CA PRO A 13 -10.08 15.22 16.81
C PRO A 13 -8.77 15.39 17.59
N PRO A 14 -8.79 15.94 18.82
CA PRO A 14 -7.59 16.21 19.61
C PRO A 14 -6.66 15.00 19.73
N ALA A 15 -7.20 13.78 19.89
CA ALA A 15 -6.43 12.56 19.98
C ALA A 15 -5.70 12.18 18.66
N SER A 16 -6.17 12.67 17.51
CA SER A 16 -5.53 12.44 16.21
C SER A 16 -4.51 13.51 15.83
N GLN A 17 -4.56 14.70 16.41
CA GLN A 17 -3.73 15.84 16.00
C GLN A 17 -2.22 15.53 16.02
N PRO A 18 -1.65 14.91 17.08
CA PRO A 18 -0.22 14.58 17.10
C PRO A 18 0.18 13.63 15.95
N LEU A 19 -0.70 12.66 15.64
CA LEU A 19 -0.47 11.69 14.56
C LEU A 19 -0.57 12.33 13.18
N VAL A 20 -1.54 13.23 12.99
CA VAL A 20 -1.68 14.04 11.76
C VAL A 20 -0.47 14.93 11.55
N GLN A 21 0.01 15.60 12.61
CA GLN A 21 1.21 16.44 12.55
C GLN A 21 2.45 15.62 12.18
N GLN A 22 2.62 14.43 12.76
CA GLN A 22 3.70 13.52 12.41
C GLN A 22 3.64 13.09 10.94
N ALA A 23 2.45 12.73 10.45
CA ALA A 23 2.26 12.32 9.06
C ALA A 23 2.56 13.47 8.09
N LEU A 24 2.13 14.69 8.41
CA LEU A 24 2.44 15.89 7.64
C LEU A 24 3.94 16.15 7.58
N ALA A 25 4.64 16.05 8.71
CA ALA A 25 6.09 16.26 8.76
C ALA A 25 6.86 15.21 7.94
N ASN A 26 6.41 13.94 7.97
CA ASN A 26 7.07 12.85 7.28
C ASN A 26 6.88 12.86 5.75
N ASN A 27 5.73 13.38 5.27
CA ASN A 27 5.38 13.36 3.85
C ASN A 27 5.57 14.71 3.14
N GLY A 28 5.68 15.81 3.87
CA GLY A 28 5.70 17.17 3.32
C GLY A 28 4.32 17.69 2.90
N PHE A 29 3.29 16.85 2.96
CA PHE A 29 1.88 17.18 2.76
C PHE A 29 1.03 16.19 3.58
N LEU A 30 -0.25 16.50 3.76
CA LEU A 30 -1.18 15.61 4.46
C LEU A 30 -1.93 14.75 3.43
N PRO A 31 -1.62 13.44 3.33
CA PRO A 31 -2.40 12.55 2.46
C PRO A 31 -3.88 12.53 2.88
N ASN A 32 -4.78 12.63 1.91
CA ASN A 32 -6.23 12.63 2.18
C ASN A 32 -6.67 11.37 2.96
N LEU A 33 -6.04 10.22 2.71
CA LEU A 33 -6.27 8.99 3.50
C LEU A 33 -6.00 9.21 5.00
N ILE A 34 -4.92 9.93 5.34
CA ILE A 34 -4.62 10.26 6.74
C ILE A 34 -5.70 11.17 7.31
N GLY A 35 -6.13 12.17 6.54
CA GLY A 35 -7.24 13.04 6.91
C GLY A 35 -8.55 12.28 7.16
N VAL A 36 -8.83 11.26 6.35
CA VAL A 36 -9.99 10.36 6.56
C VAL A 36 -9.83 9.55 7.84
N LEU A 37 -8.69 8.87 8.02
CA LEU A 37 -8.42 8.04 9.19
C LEU A 37 -8.39 8.85 10.49
N ALA A 38 -8.02 10.14 10.41
CA ALA A 38 -7.99 11.03 11.57
C ALA A 38 -9.35 11.20 12.25
N GLY A 39 -10.45 10.99 11.52
CA GLY A 39 -11.79 10.96 12.11
C GLY A 39 -12.00 9.85 13.15
N ALA A 40 -11.16 8.81 13.13
CA ALA A 40 -11.17 7.71 14.09
C ALA A 40 -9.74 7.53 14.65
N PRO A 41 -9.39 8.16 15.79
CA PRO A 41 -8.03 8.16 16.32
C PRO A 41 -7.39 6.77 16.42
N VAL A 42 -8.14 5.76 16.85
CA VAL A 42 -7.66 4.38 16.96
C VAL A 42 -7.35 3.75 15.59
N ALA A 43 -8.07 4.12 14.53
CA ALA A 43 -7.80 3.64 13.18
C ALA A 43 -6.52 4.29 12.61
N LEU A 44 -6.32 5.58 12.84
CA LEU A 44 -5.10 6.28 12.44
C LEU A 44 -3.88 5.75 13.20
N GLU A 45 -3.98 5.57 14.51
CA GLU A 45 -2.92 4.99 15.34
C GLU A 45 -2.58 3.58 14.88
N THR A 46 -3.58 2.73 14.65
CA THR A 46 -3.37 1.36 14.13
C THR A 46 -2.64 1.40 12.79
N TYR A 47 -3.09 2.24 11.85
CA TYR A 47 -2.43 2.37 10.56
C TYR A 47 -0.96 2.75 10.71
N LEU A 48 -0.65 3.82 11.43
CA LEU A 48 0.72 4.31 11.56
C LEU A 48 1.61 3.33 12.32
N THR A 49 1.07 2.65 13.35
CA THR A 49 1.79 1.63 14.10
C THR A 49 2.12 0.42 13.23
N VAL A 50 1.11 -0.12 12.52
CA VAL A 50 1.32 -1.30 11.64
C VAL A 50 2.22 -0.94 10.46
N ALA A 51 2.10 0.27 9.89
CA ALA A 51 3.02 0.74 8.85
C ALA A 51 4.47 0.80 9.35
N GLY A 52 4.70 1.30 10.57
CA GLY A 52 6.01 1.31 11.21
C GLY A 52 6.56 -0.11 11.46
N ILE A 53 5.71 -1.05 11.84
CA ILE A 53 6.08 -2.47 12.00
C ILE A 53 6.44 -3.08 10.65
N ASN A 54 5.59 -2.91 9.63
CA ASN A 54 5.83 -3.38 8.27
C ASN A 54 7.12 -2.78 7.67
N GLY A 55 7.48 -1.57 8.09
CA GLY A 55 8.73 -0.92 7.69
C GLY A 55 10.00 -1.66 8.15
N ARG A 56 9.89 -2.54 9.15
CA ARG A 56 10.99 -3.37 9.70
C ARG A 56 10.97 -4.81 9.21
N ALA A 57 10.06 -5.16 8.30
CA ALA A 57 10.01 -6.49 7.68
C ALA A 57 11.33 -6.83 6.97
N SER A 58 11.63 -8.10 6.85
CA SER A 58 12.82 -8.60 6.16
C SER A 58 12.71 -8.48 4.64
N LEU A 59 11.48 -8.44 4.10
CA LEU A 59 11.25 -8.13 2.69
C LEU A 59 11.80 -6.75 2.36
N PRO A 60 12.67 -6.61 1.34
CA PRO A 60 13.15 -5.33 0.83
C PRO A 60 12.02 -4.36 0.48
N LEU A 61 12.31 -3.06 0.49
CA LEU A 61 11.31 -2.04 0.20
C LEU A 61 10.62 -2.27 -1.16
N ALA A 62 11.37 -2.67 -2.17
CA ALA A 62 10.82 -2.94 -3.50
C ALA A 62 9.73 -4.01 -3.45
N GLU A 63 10.00 -5.14 -2.79
CA GLU A 63 9.04 -6.24 -2.66
C GLU A 63 7.85 -5.86 -1.78
N ARG A 64 8.06 -5.06 -0.71
CA ARG A 64 6.93 -4.52 0.08
C ARG A 64 6.02 -3.62 -0.76
N GLU A 65 6.59 -2.78 -1.63
CA GLU A 65 5.78 -1.95 -2.53
C GLU A 65 5.06 -2.79 -3.61
N VAL A 66 5.63 -3.90 -4.06
CA VAL A 66 4.91 -4.87 -4.91
C VAL A 66 3.67 -5.41 -4.18
N VAL A 67 3.79 -5.79 -2.91
CA VAL A 67 2.63 -6.22 -2.09
C VAL A 67 1.57 -5.11 -2.05
N GLN A 68 1.97 -3.87 -1.74
CA GLN A 68 1.05 -2.76 -1.57
C GLN A 68 0.35 -2.37 -2.89
N ILE A 69 1.09 -2.26 -4.01
CA ILE A 69 0.50 -1.91 -5.31
C ILE A 69 -0.44 -3.03 -5.78
N THR A 70 -0.01 -4.30 -5.63
CA THR A 70 -0.83 -5.47 -6.01
C THR A 70 -2.14 -5.50 -5.22
N ALA A 71 -2.07 -5.33 -3.90
CA ALA A 71 -3.26 -5.31 -3.05
C ALA A 71 -4.18 -4.11 -3.38
N ALA A 72 -3.61 -2.91 -3.53
CA ALA A 72 -4.38 -1.71 -3.87
C ALA A 72 -5.10 -1.85 -5.22
N ARG A 73 -4.42 -2.45 -6.22
CA ARG A 73 -5.02 -2.74 -7.53
C ARG A 73 -6.17 -3.73 -7.43
N ILE A 74 -5.98 -4.82 -6.68
CA ILE A 74 -7.03 -5.86 -6.51
C ILE A 74 -8.23 -5.30 -5.76
N HIS A 75 -8.00 -4.47 -4.73
CA HIS A 75 -9.06 -3.84 -3.95
C HIS A 75 -9.69 -2.63 -4.64
N GLY A 76 -9.18 -2.19 -5.80
CA GLY A 76 -9.72 -1.06 -6.55
C GLY A 76 -9.49 0.31 -5.89
N CYS A 77 -8.37 0.49 -5.18
CA CYS A 77 -8.02 1.75 -4.52
C CYS A 77 -7.00 2.53 -5.36
N ASP A 78 -7.46 3.38 -6.26
CA ASP A 78 -6.57 4.18 -7.13
C ASP A 78 -5.73 5.18 -6.34
N PHE A 79 -6.25 5.73 -5.23
CA PHE A 79 -5.46 6.55 -4.31
C PHE A 79 -4.24 5.80 -3.78
N CYS A 80 -4.45 4.57 -3.30
CA CYS A 80 -3.38 3.76 -2.74
C CYS A 80 -2.40 3.28 -3.83
N VAL A 81 -2.90 2.97 -5.03
CA VAL A 81 -2.02 2.69 -6.18
C VAL A 81 -1.11 3.89 -6.44
N ALA A 82 -1.64 5.11 -6.50
CA ALA A 82 -0.84 6.32 -6.73
C ALA A 82 0.20 6.54 -5.62
N GLY A 83 -0.19 6.42 -4.35
CA GLY A 83 0.70 6.58 -3.20
C GLY A 83 1.86 5.61 -3.23
N HIS A 84 1.59 4.31 -3.43
CA HIS A 84 2.62 3.27 -3.46
C HIS A 84 3.45 3.31 -4.75
N THR A 85 2.88 3.73 -5.88
CA THR A 85 3.65 4.04 -7.09
C THR A 85 4.69 5.14 -6.82
N ALA A 86 4.33 6.20 -6.10
CA ALA A 86 5.27 7.26 -5.73
C ALA A 86 6.41 6.73 -4.84
N VAL A 87 6.12 5.85 -3.88
CA VAL A 87 7.16 5.21 -3.03
C VAL A 87 8.03 4.26 -3.83
N ALA A 88 7.43 3.38 -4.65
CA ALA A 88 8.13 2.44 -5.49
C ALA A 88 9.14 3.13 -6.43
N THR A 89 8.72 4.26 -7.04
CA THR A 89 9.56 5.05 -7.95
C THR A 89 10.62 5.86 -7.21
N LYS A 90 10.23 6.65 -6.19
CA LYS A 90 11.10 7.64 -5.56
C LYS A 90 12.02 7.04 -4.49
N LYS A 91 11.54 6.04 -3.73
CA LYS A 91 12.29 5.48 -2.59
C LYS A 91 12.85 4.09 -2.89
N ALA A 92 12.04 3.20 -3.46
CA ALA A 92 12.52 1.87 -3.85
C ALA A 92 13.29 1.87 -5.17
N GLN A 93 13.21 2.95 -5.95
CA GLN A 93 13.90 3.16 -7.22
C GLN A 93 13.64 2.04 -8.25
N LEU A 94 12.44 1.49 -8.23
CA LEU A 94 12.02 0.53 -9.24
C LEU A 94 11.96 1.21 -10.62
N PRO A 95 12.40 0.52 -11.69
CA PRO A 95 12.24 1.01 -13.06
C PRO A 95 10.78 1.33 -13.38
N GLY A 96 10.53 2.46 -14.06
CA GLY A 96 9.18 2.91 -14.38
C GLY A 96 8.33 1.86 -15.12
N ALA A 97 8.95 1.09 -16.03
CA ALA A 97 8.28 0.01 -16.74
C ALA A 97 7.78 -1.10 -15.81
N GLN A 98 8.55 -1.47 -14.75
CA GLN A 98 8.13 -2.46 -13.76
C GLN A 98 6.96 -1.93 -12.91
N VAL A 99 7.02 -0.66 -12.50
CA VAL A 99 5.94 -0.04 -11.72
C VAL A 99 4.66 0.05 -12.55
N LEU A 100 4.77 0.42 -13.82
CA LEU A 100 3.62 0.45 -14.75
C LEU A 100 3.01 -0.95 -14.94
N ALA A 101 3.86 -1.99 -15.06
CA ALA A 101 3.42 -3.38 -15.14
C ALA A 101 2.62 -3.77 -13.87
N LEU A 102 3.12 -3.43 -12.68
CA LEU A 102 2.43 -3.68 -11.41
C LEU A 102 1.07 -2.97 -11.33
N GLN A 103 0.98 -1.70 -11.74
CA GLN A 103 -0.28 -0.97 -11.80
C GLN A 103 -1.31 -1.66 -12.69
N ASN A 104 -0.86 -2.28 -13.78
CA ASN A 104 -1.72 -2.95 -14.77
C ASN A 104 -1.91 -4.45 -14.49
N GLY A 105 -1.25 -4.98 -13.46
CA GLY A 105 -1.30 -6.42 -13.14
C GLY A 105 -0.63 -7.30 -14.19
N GLN A 106 0.40 -6.76 -14.85
CA GLN A 106 1.21 -7.45 -15.83
C GLN A 106 2.53 -7.91 -15.20
N PRO A 107 3.20 -8.93 -15.76
CA PRO A 107 4.54 -9.32 -15.34
C PRO A 107 5.52 -8.15 -15.44
N THR A 108 6.35 -8.00 -14.41
CA THR A 108 7.37 -6.94 -14.35
C THR A 108 8.61 -7.28 -15.16
N GLY A 109 8.79 -8.55 -15.51
CA GLY A 109 10.01 -9.11 -16.11
C GLY A 109 11.13 -9.41 -15.09
N ASP A 110 10.88 -9.16 -13.80
CA ASP A 110 11.73 -9.58 -12.69
C ASP A 110 11.06 -10.74 -11.96
N ALA A 111 11.69 -11.92 -12.01
CA ALA A 111 11.10 -13.15 -11.46
C ALA A 111 10.82 -13.07 -9.96
N ARG A 112 11.61 -12.31 -9.19
CA ARG A 112 11.39 -12.14 -7.76
C ARG A 112 10.16 -11.26 -7.48
N LEU A 113 10.06 -10.12 -8.16
CA LEU A 113 8.91 -9.22 -8.02
C LEU A 113 7.62 -9.89 -8.51
N ASP A 114 7.71 -10.65 -9.60
CA ASP A 114 6.56 -11.41 -10.14
C ASP A 114 6.09 -12.50 -9.17
N ALA A 115 7.02 -13.19 -8.48
CA ALA A 115 6.68 -14.16 -7.43
C ALA A 115 5.95 -13.49 -6.25
N VAL A 116 6.41 -12.31 -5.80
CA VAL A 116 5.75 -11.54 -4.73
C VAL A 116 4.34 -11.11 -5.16
N ALA A 117 4.17 -10.61 -6.38
CA ALA A 117 2.87 -10.20 -6.91
C ALA A 117 1.91 -11.40 -7.02
N ALA A 118 2.41 -12.55 -7.50
CA ALA A 118 1.63 -13.78 -7.61
C ALA A 118 1.21 -14.31 -6.22
N PHE A 119 2.13 -14.37 -5.27
CA PHE A 119 1.82 -14.83 -3.90
C PHE A 119 0.87 -13.88 -3.19
N THR A 120 1.05 -12.57 -3.30
CA THR A 120 0.12 -11.56 -2.77
C THR A 120 -1.29 -11.75 -3.34
N THR A 121 -1.38 -12.00 -4.65
CA THR A 121 -2.66 -12.27 -5.31
C THR A 121 -3.32 -13.53 -4.77
N ALA A 122 -2.55 -14.61 -4.58
CA ALA A 122 -3.05 -15.86 -4.01
C ALA A 122 -3.55 -15.67 -2.56
N VAL A 123 -2.78 -14.97 -1.71
CA VAL A 123 -3.17 -14.65 -0.33
C VAL A 123 -4.51 -13.92 -0.28
N ILE A 124 -4.68 -12.89 -1.11
CA ILE A 124 -5.93 -12.10 -1.15
C ILE A 124 -7.10 -12.95 -1.66
N ALA A 125 -6.91 -13.66 -2.78
CA ALA A 125 -7.97 -14.43 -3.42
C ALA A 125 -8.49 -15.56 -2.52
N THR A 126 -7.60 -16.20 -1.75
CA THR A 126 -7.92 -17.34 -0.89
C THR A 126 -8.14 -16.96 0.57
N ARG A 127 -7.98 -15.68 0.93
CA ARG A 127 -8.02 -15.21 2.33
C ARG A 127 -6.99 -15.92 3.21
N GLY A 128 -5.80 -16.16 2.65
CA GLY A 128 -4.68 -16.82 3.31
C GLY A 128 -4.67 -18.37 3.18
N ALA A 129 -5.74 -19.00 2.70
CA ALA A 129 -5.77 -20.44 2.45
C ALA A 129 -5.12 -20.79 1.09
N VAL A 130 -3.87 -20.33 0.90
CA VAL A 130 -3.16 -20.55 -0.37
C VAL A 130 -2.96 -22.02 -0.67
N PRO A 131 -3.06 -22.46 -1.95
CA PRO A 131 -2.73 -23.85 -2.34
C PRO A 131 -1.25 -24.17 -2.05
N ASP A 132 -0.96 -25.43 -1.74
CA ASP A 132 0.41 -25.92 -1.51
C ASP A 132 1.35 -25.58 -2.69
N ALA A 133 0.85 -25.62 -3.92
CA ALA A 133 1.61 -25.23 -5.10
C ALA A 133 2.07 -23.75 -5.04
N ALA A 134 1.20 -22.81 -4.64
CA ALA A 134 1.56 -21.40 -4.53
C ALA A 134 2.62 -21.18 -3.44
N LEU A 135 2.55 -21.92 -2.33
CA LEU A 135 3.59 -21.86 -1.29
C LEU A 135 4.90 -22.52 -1.75
N ALA A 136 4.82 -23.57 -2.56
CA ALA A 136 6.00 -24.20 -3.17
C ALA A 136 6.68 -23.24 -4.16
N ASP A 137 5.92 -22.56 -5.03
CA ASP A 137 6.43 -21.57 -5.97
C ASP A 137 7.09 -20.39 -5.25
N TRP A 138 6.50 -19.92 -4.13
CA TRP A 138 7.08 -18.89 -3.26
C TRP A 138 8.48 -19.30 -2.74
N ARG A 139 8.57 -20.52 -2.21
CA ARG A 139 9.85 -21.06 -1.71
C ARG A 139 10.86 -21.28 -2.85
N ALA A 140 10.41 -21.73 -4.02
CA ALA A 140 11.27 -21.91 -5.21
C ALA A 140 11.83 -20.56 -5.71
N ALA A 141 11.11 -19.45 -5.50
CA ALA A 141 11.60 -18.10 -5.78
C ALA A 141 12.64 -17.59 -4.75
N GLY A 142 12.95 -18.39 -3.73
CA GLY A 142 13.98 -18.10 -2.72
C GLY A 142 13.50 -17.33 -1.50
N TYR A 143 12.19 -17.35 -1.22
CA TYR A 143 11.59 -16.72 -0.04
C TYR A 143 11.31 -17.73 1.07
N GLY A 144 11.40 -17.28 2.32
CA GLY A 144 11.10 -18.07 3.50
C GLY A 144 9.62 -18.01 3.93
N ASP A 145 9.25 -18.87 4.88
CA ASP A 145 7.91 -18.88 5.48
C ASP A 145 7.65 -17.64 6.33
N ASP A 146 8.68 -17.07 6.94
CA ASP A 146 8.66 -15.80 7.65
C ASP A 146 8.25 -14.66 6.70
N GLN A 147 8.85 -14.59 5.52
CA GLN A 147 8.50 -13.61 4.50
C GLN A 147 7.09 -13.82 3.92
N ALA A 148 6.60 -15.06 3.87
CA ALA A 148 5.19 -15.32 3.53
C ALA A 148 4.24 -14.67 4.55
N LEU A 149 4.58 -14.73 5.85
CA LEU A 149 3.82 -14.04 6.91
C LEU A 149 3.96 -12.51 6.81
N GLU A 150 5.11 -11.99 6.35
CA GLU A 150 5.28 -10.56 6.08
C GLU A 150 4.43 -10.07 4.89
N VAL A 151 4.18 -10.92 3.88
CA VAL A 151 3.18 -10.63 2.83
C VAL A 151 1.78 -10.52 3.44
N VAL A 152 1.40 -11.44 4.35
CA VAL A 152 0.11 -11.36 5.06
C VAL A 152 0.01 -10.08 5.87
N LEU A 153 1.08 -9.66 6.59
CA LEU A 153 1.16 -8.38 7.28
C LEU A 153 0.94 -7.21 6.31
N GLY A 154 1.66 -7.20 5.18
CA GLY A 154 1.51 -6.16 4.15
C GLY A 154 0.10 -6.09 3.57
N VAL A 155 -0.54 -7.25 3.30
CA VAL A 155 -1.94 -7.33 2.84
C VAL A 155 -2.90 -6.79 3.89
N SER A 156 -2.70 -7.07 5.18
CA SER A 156 -3.55 -6.55 6.25
C SER A 156 -3.50 -5.03 6.34
N LEU A 157 -2.29 -4.46 6.24
CA LEU A 157 -2.07 -3.02 6.20
C LEU A 157 -2.74 -2.39 4.97
N ALA A 158 -2.52 -2.97 3.78
CA ALA A 158 -3.15 -2.54 2.55
C ALA A 158 -4.67 -2.57 2.65
N THR A 159 -5.25 -3.65 3.20
CA THR A 159 -6.70 -3.82 3.33
C THR A 159 -7.30 -2.70 4.17
N LEU A 160 -6.71 -2.36 5.32
CA LEU A 160 -7.16 -1.25 6.16
C LEU A 160 -7.20 0.06 5.36
N CYS A 161 -6.11 0.40 4.68
CA CYS A 161 -5.99 1.65 3.92
C CYS A 161 -6.91 1.70 2.71
N ASN A 162 -6.91 0.61 1.93
CA ASN A 162 -7.68 0.55 0.69
C ASN A 162 -9.18 0.63 0.97
N PHE A 163 -9.66 -0.11 1.99
CA PHE A 163 -11.08 -0.12 2.32
C PHE A 163 -11.52 1.20 2.96
N ALA A 164 -10.69 1.80 3.82
CA ALA A 164 -10.98 3.12 4.36
C ALA A 164 -11.12 4.17 3.24
N ASN A 165 -10.19 4.17 2.27
CA ASN A 165 -10.25 5.11 1.17
C ASN A 165 -11.39 4.81 0.19
N ASN A 166 -11.65 3.53 -0.13
CA ASN A 166 -12.78 3.13 -0.98
C ASN A 166 -14.12 3.50 -0.34
N LEU A 167 -14.23 3.36 0.99
CA LEU A 167 -15.41 3.82 1.73
C LEU A 167 -15.56 5.34 1.66
N ALA A 168 -14.46 6.07 1.86
CA ALA A 168 -14.46 7.54 1.87
C ALA A 168 -14.56 8.15 0.46
N GLN A 169 -14.04 7.48 -0.56
CA GLN A 169 -13.92 8.00 -1.92
C GLN A 169 -13.20 9.37 -1.94
N SER A 170 -12.10 9.48 -1.21
CA SER A 170 -11.31 10.70 -1.19
C SER A 170 -10.56 10.91 -2.51
N ASP A 171 -10.46 12.18 -2.92
CA ASP A 171 -9.70 12.55 -4.12
C ASP A 171 -8.20 12.22 -3.93
N ILE A 172 -7.50 11.90 -5.02
CA ILE A 172 -6.04 11.76 -5.02
C ILE A 172 -5.43 13.13 -4.79
N ASN A 173 -4.51 13.25 -3.83
CA ASN A 173 -3.79 14.49 -3.58
C ASN A 173 -3.05 14.98 -4.83
N PRO A 174 -2.93 16.30 -5.07
CA PRO A 174 -2.19 16.84 -6.22
C PRO A 174 -0.76 16.29 -6.33
N GLU A 175 -0.08 16.08 -5.22
CA GLU A 175 1.30 15.55 -5.14
C GLU A 175 1.39 14.08 -5.62
N LEU A 176 0.29 13.36 -5.62
CA LEU A 176 0.19 11.96 -6.05
C LEU A 176 -0.38 11.80 -7.45
N GLN A 177 -1.00 12.84 -8.02
CA GLN A 177 -1.59 12.78 -9.37
C GLN A 177 -0.64 12.29 -10.46
N PRO A 178 0.66 12.67 -10.49
CA PRO A 178 1.60 12.16 -11.50
C PRO A 178 1.83 10.64 -11.42
N PHE A 179 1.49 10.01 -10.31
CA PHE A 179 1.65 8.58 -10.06
C PHE A 179 0.35 7.79 -10.18
N ALA A 180 -0.76 8.48 -10.45
CA ALA A 180 -2.06 7.85 -10.62
C ALA A 180 -2.11 6.99 -11.88
N ARG A 181 -2.95 5.96 -11.85
CA ARG A 181 -3.20 5.10 -13.01
C ARG A 181 -3.69 5.93 -14.19
N GLY A 182 -3.09 5.73 -15.37
CA GLY A 182 -3.37 6.51 -16.56
C GLY A 182 -2.64 7.85 -16.68
N HIS A 183 -1.96 8.32 -15.61
CA HIS A 183 -1.11 9.50 -15.61
C HIS A 183 0.38 9.14 -15.50
N PHE A 184 0.69 8.04 -14.80
CA PHE A 184 2.06 7.56 -14.68
C PHE A 184 2.55 6.99 -16.01
N SER A 185 3.73 7.40 -16.44
CA SER A 185 4.46 6.88 -17.61
C SER A 185 5.85 6.42 -17.19
N ALA A 186 6.32 5.34 -17.83
CA ALA A 186 7.62 4.73 -17.57
C ALA A 186 8.78 5.57 -18.15
#